data_e3fb433878134f3c7f711086084894b7
#
_entry.id   e3fb433878134f3c7f711086084894b7
#
_cell.length_a   1.000
_cell.length_b   1.000
_cell.length_c   1.000
_cell.angle_alpha   90.00
_cell.angle_beta   90.00
_cell.angle_gamma   90.00
#
_symmetry.space_group_name_H-M   'P 1'
#
loop_
_entity.id
_entity.type
_entity.pdbx_description
1 polymer ?
#
loop_
_entity_poly.entity_id
_entity_poly.type
_entity_poly.pdbx_seq_one_letter_code
_entity_poly.pdbx_strand_id
1 'polypeptide(L)'
;MLSLIRDTEKYVIDWECFEQGLQKGVKMLILCNSHNPVGRVWTREELARIGELCCRYDVLILSDEIHADLALFGHRHTVMASVSEEIAARTLTAMAPSKTFNIAGMMNSVIIASNPEILEVYNRELTTLHLDLGNIFGHVT
;
A
#
# COMPACT_ATOMS: atom_id res chain seq x y z
N MET A 1 7.48 -12.86 -6.63
CA MET A 1 6.14 -12.74 -6.04
C MET A 1 6.16 -13.47 -4.71
N LEU A 2 5.72 -12.84 -3.64
CA LEU A 2 5.67 -13.45 -2.31
C LEU A 2 4.28 -14.06 -2.13
N SER A 3 4.21 -15.34 -1.79
CA SER A 3 2.95 -16.06 -1.62
C SER A 3 2.48 -15.98 -0.17
N LEU A 4 1.16 -15.84 0.02
CA LEU A 4 0.53 -16.03 1.31
C LEU A 4 0.28 -17.52 1.55
N ILE A 5 0.41 -17.97 2.78
CA ILE A 5 0.04 -19.33 3.20
C ILE A 5 -1.41 -19.30 3.67
N ARG A 6 -2.20 -20.26 3.25
CA ARG A 6 -3.54 -20.46 3.80
C ARG A 6 -3.42 -21.31 5.07
N ASP A 7 -3.56 -20.67 6.22
CA ASP A 7 -3.86 -21.35 7.47
C ASP A 7 -5.36 -21.72 7.50
N THR A 8 -5.79 -22.54 8.46
CA THR A 8 -7.13 -23.15 8.49
C THR A 8 -8.28 -22.17 8.24
N GLU A 9 -8.17 -20.94 8.71
CA GLU A 9 -9.24 -19.93 8.63
C GLU A 9 -8.87 -18.64 7.90
N LYS A 10 -7.57 -18.36 7.70
CA LYS A 10 -7.10 -17.10 7.11
C LYS A 10 -5.82 -17.26 6.33
N TYR A 11 -5.55 -16.31 5.48
CA TYR A 11 -4.24 -16.18 4.84
C TYR A 11 -3.25 -15.52 5.79
N VAL A 12 -2.02 -16.04 5.86
CA VAL A 12 -0.92 -15.53 6.70
C VAL A 12 0.32 -15.31 5.86
N ILE A 13 1.21 -14.45 6.35
CA ILE A 13 2.50 -14.18 5.72
C ILE A 13 3.49 -15.28 6.12
N ASP A 14 4.13 -15.89 5.13
CA ASP A 14 5.33 -16.70 5.34
C ASP A 14 6.52 -15.75 5.56
N TRP A 15 6.83 -15.51 6.82
CA TRP A 15 7.84 -14.52 7.21
C TRP A 15 9.25 -14.89 6.76
N GLU A 16 9.56 -16.17 6.71
CA GLU A 16 10.87 -16.64 6.23
C GLU A 16 11.01 -16.40 4.72
N CYS A 17 10.02 -16.82 3.96
CA CYS A 17 9.96 -16.58 2.52
C CYS A 17 9.91 -15.07 2.20
N PHE A 18 9.19 -14.29 3.02
CA PHE A 18 9.12 -12.83 2.88
C PHE A 18 10.51 -12.20 3.03
N GLU A 19 11.22 -12.49 4.12
CA GLU A 19 12.54 -11.93 4.38
C GLU A 19 13.58 -12.39 3.35
N GLN A 20 13.58 -13.66 2.98
CA GLN A 20 14.44 -14.18 1.89
C GLN A 20 14.16 -13.47 0.56
N GLY A 21 12.91 -13.07 0.31
CA GLY A 21 12.53 -12.29 -0.87
C GLY A 21 13.19 -10.91 -0.88
N LEU A 22 13.18 -10.21 0.25
CA LEU A 22 13.82 -8.90 0.41
C LEU A 22 15.35 -8.97 0.28
N GLN A 23 15.97 -10.02 0.82
CA GLN A 23 17.43 -10.26 0.71
C GLN A 23 17.94 -10.38 -0.73
N LYS A 24 17.06 -10.73 -1.67
CA LYS A 24 17.40 -10.80 -3.10
C LYS A 24 17.56 -9.44 -3.79
N GLY A 25 17.51 -8.35 -3.05
CA GLY A 25 17.72 -6.99 -3.57
C GLY A 25 16.47 -6.38 -4.22
N VAL A 26 15.29 -6.77 -3.78
CA VAL A 26 14.02 -6.12 -4.14
C VAL A 26 14.10 -4.65 -3.75
N LYS A 27 13.61 -3.75 -4.61
CA LYS A 27 13.63 -2.30 -4.39
C LYS A 27 12.30 -1.74 -3.91
N MET A 28 11.21 -2.44 -4.19
CA MET A 28 9.86 -2.02 -3.81
C MET A 28 9.00 -3.22 -3.44
N LEU A 29 8.26 -3.08 -2.35
CA LEU A 29 7.16 -3.94 -1.96
C LEU A 29 5.85 -3.27 -2.37
N ILE A 30 4.98 -3.96 -3.09
CA ILE A 30 3.59 -3.56 -3.30
C ILE A 30 2.74 -4.36 -2.31
N LEU A 31 2.16 -3.65 -1.34
CA LEU A 31 1.33 -4.21 -0.28
C LEU A 31 -0.14 -3.86 -0.52
N CYS A 32 -1.00 -4.86 -0.64
CA CYS A 32 -2.44 -4.64 -0.67
C CYS A 32 -2.98 -4.64 0.78
N ASN A 33 -3.46 -3.50 1.25
CA ASN A 33 -3.88 -3.23 2.63
C ASN A 33 -5.17 -2.37 2.64
N SER A 34 -6.35 -2.86 2.94
CA SER A 34 -6.74 -4.26 3.24
C SER A 34 -6.66 -5.12 1.99
N HIS A 35 -6.36 -6.42 2.17
CA HIS A 35 -5.95 -7.28 1.05
C HIS A 35 -7.14 -7.90 0.30
N ASN A 36 -7.34 -7.48 -0.93
CA ASN A 36 -8.25 -8.07 -1.89
C ASN A 36 -7.46 -8.97 -2.88
N PRO A 37 -7.89 -10.19 -3.22
CA PRO A 37 -9.22 -10.78 -2.94
C PRO A 37 -9.29 -11.65 -1.68
N VAL A 38 -8.24 -11.77 -0.90
CA VAL A 38 -8.18 -12.75 0.20
C VAL A 38 -8.95 -12.32 1.47
N GLY A 39 -9.49 -11.10 1.50
CA GLY A 39 -10.31 -10.61 2.60
C GLY A 39 -9.55 -10.41 3.92
N ARG A 40 -8.29 -9.98 3.86
CA ARG A 40 -7.45 -9.75 5.05
C ARG A 40 -7.35 -8.28 5.41
N VAL A 41 -7.66 -7.94 6.66
CA VAL A 41 -7.22 -6.71 7.30
C VAL A 41 -5.97 -7.05 8.12
N TRP A 42 -4.83 -6.45 7.76
CA TRP A 42 -3.57 -6.70 8.45
C TRP A 42 -3.59 -6.06 9.84
N THR A 43 -3.04 -6.74 10.85
CA THR A 43 -2.89 -6.16 12.17
C THR A 43 -1.76 -5.14 12.20
N ARG A 44 -1.77 -4.23 13.20
CA ARG A 44 -0.71 -3.25 13.36
C ARG A 44 0.66 -3.92 13.55
N GLU A 45 0.71 -5.06 14.24
CA GLU A 45 1.92 -5.86 14.48
C GLU A 45 2.44 -6.49 13.18
N GLU A 46 1.54 -7.01 12.33
CA GLU A 46 1.92 -7.51 11.00
C GLU A 46 2.49 -6.40 10.14
N LEU A 47 1.86 -5.24 10.10
CA LEU A 47 2.33 -4.07 9.34
C LEU A 47 3.66 -3.54 9.89
N ALA A 48 3.83 -3.50 11.21
CA ALA A 48 5.09 -3.10 11.84
C ALA A 48 6.23 -4.03 11.41
N ARG A 49 6.02 -5.34 11.46
CA ARG A 49 7.02 -6.31 11.04
C ARG A 49 7.36 -6.22 9.55
N ILE A 50 6.37 -6.01 8.69
CA ILE A 50 6.59 -5.75 7.25
C ILE A 50 7.47 -4.52 7.09
N GLY A 51 7.11 -3.41 7.74
CA GLY A 51 7.82 -2.15 7.63
C GLY A 51 9.25 -2.21 8.15
N GLU A 52 9.47 -2.82 9.32
CA GLU A 52 10.81 -3.02 9.90
C GLU A 52 11.72 -3.81 8.97
N LEU A 53 11.20 -4.87 8.34
CA LEU A 53 11.96 -5.64 7.36
C LEU A 53 12.26 -4.79 6.11
N CYS A 54 11.29 -4.02 5.61
CA CYS A 54 11.52 -3.12 4.47
C CYS A 54 12.56 -2.04 4.80
N CYS A 55 12.53 -1.46 6.00
CA CYS A 55 13.56 -0.51 6.46
C CYS A 55 14.94 -1.15 6.51
N ARG A 56 15.04 -2.36 7.08
CA ARG A 56 16.30 -3.11 7.19
C ARG A 56 16.95 -3.41 5.86
N TYR A 57 16.16 -3.73 4.84
CA TYR A 57 16.65 -4.13 3.50
C TYR A 57 16.59 -3.01 2.46
N ASP A 58 16.35 -1.76 2.88
CA ASP A 58 16.28 -0.58 2.00
C ASP A 58 15.25 -0.73 0.88
N VAL A 59 14.04 -1.16 1.23
CA VAL A 59 12.92 -1.40 0.32
C VAL A 59 11.86 -0.34 0.50
N LEU A 60 11.41 0.30 -0.60
CA LEU A 60 10.25 1.18 -0.61
C LEU A 60 8.96 0.37 -0.46
N ILE A 61 7.93 1.00 0.09
CA ILE A 61 6.61 0.40 0.26
C ILE A 61 5.60 1.21 -0.55
N LEU A 62 4.94 0.58 -1.49
CA LEU A 62 3.70 1.08 -2.09
C LEU A 62 2.54 0.35 -1.41
N SER A 63 1.85 1.05 -0.50
CA SER A 63 0.68 0.51 0.19
C SER A 63 -0.59 0.89 -0.56
N ASP A 64 -1.19 -0.09 -1.23
CA ASP A 64 -2.49 0.07 -1.87
C ASP A 64 -3.60 -0.10 -0.83
N GLU A 65 -4.18 1.03 -0.43
CA GLU A 65 -5.19 1.15 0.63
C GLU A 65 -6.58 1.50 0.08
N ILE A 66 -6.83 1.22 -1.19
CA ILE A 66 -8.10 1.50 -1.87
C ILE A 66 -9.32 0.84 -1.20
N HIS A 67 -9.11 -0.22 -0.42
CA HIS A 67 -10.14 -0.94 0.32
C HIS A 67 -10.19 -0.59 1.81
N ALA A 68 -9.53 0.47 2.25
CA ALA A 68 -9.42 0.88 3.66
C ALA A 68 -10.79 1.01 4.34
N ASP A 69 -11.75 1.66 3.67
CA ASP A 69 -13.11 1.91 4.20
C ASP A 69 -13.99 0.66 4.24
N LEU A 70 -13.54 -0.45 3.63
CA LEU A 70 -14.30 -1.69 3.56
C LEU A 70 -13.85 -2.72 4.61
N ALA A 71 -13.19 -2.29 5.68
CA ALA A 71 -12.92 -3.13 6.84
C ALA A 71 -14.25 -3.41 7.57
N LEU A 72 -14.68 -4.69 7.58
CA LEU A 72 -15.98 -5.12 8.09
C LEU A 72 -15.84 -5.93 9.39
N PHE A 73 -16.98 -6.29 10.00
CA PHE A 73 -17.09 -7.21 11.14
C PHE A 73 -16.27 -6.78 12.39
N GLY A 74 -16.16 -5.47 12.62
CA GLY A 74 -15.41 -4.94 13.76
C GLY A 74 -13.90 -4.82 13.55
N HIS A 75 -13.38 -5.25 12.41
CA HIS A 75 -11.99 -4.98 12.03
C HIS A 75 -11.78 -3.49 11.73
N ARG A 76 -10.59 -3.00 12.05
CA ARG A 76 -10.19 -1.62 11.74
C ARG A 76 -8.97 -1.64 10.84
N HIS A 77 -9.06 -0.86 9.77
CA HIS A 77 -7.90 -0.61 8.91
C HIS A 77 -6.83 0.17 9.67
N THR A 78 -5.57 -0.21 9.46
CA THR A 78 -4.41 0.53 9.93
C THR A 78 -3.64 1.01 8.71
N VAL A 79 -3.46 2.32 8.58
CA VAL A 79 -2.65 2.91 7.51
C VAL A 79 -1.19 2.53 7.71
N MET A 80 -0.53 2.00 6.67
CA MET A 80 0.87 1.54 6.73
C MET A 80 1.80 2.64 7.22
N ALA A 81 1.68 3.84 6.67
CA ALA A 81 2.48 5.01 7.06
C ALA A 81 2.23 5.51 8.50
N SER A 82 1.14 5.06 9.17
CA SER A 82 0.85 5.45 10.56
C SER A 82 1.56 4.57 11.60
N VAL A 83 2.28 3.54 11.17
CA VAL A 83 2.92 2.58 12.08
C VAL A 83 4.10 3.21 12.81
N SER A 84 5.01 3.88 12.07
CA SER A 84 6.12 4.66 12.63
C SER A 84 6.61 5.71 11.61
N GLU A 85 7.36 6.71 12.08
CA GLU A 85 7.94 7.75 11.22
C GLU A 85 8.94 7.16 10.20
N GLU A 86 9.73 6.17 10.62
CA GLU A 86 10.71 5.51 9.75
C GLU A 86 10.00 4.76 8.60
N ILE A 87 8.91 4.06 8.91
CA ILE A 87 8.10 3.36 7.91
C ILE A 87 7.39 4.38 7.00
N ALA A 88 6.84 5.45 7.55
CA ALA A 88 6.21 6.52 6.79
C ALA A 88 7.16 7.15 5.77
N ALA A 89 8.42 7.38 6.15
CA ALA A 89 9.44 7.96 5.28
C ALA A 89 9.79 7.09 4.05
N ARG A 90 9.35 5.82 4.03
CA ARG A 90 9.56 4.86 2.93
C ARG A 90 8.27 4.42 2.25
N THR A 91 7.13 4.98 2.65
CA THR A 91 5.81 4.54 2.18
C THR A 91 5.18 5.56 1.26
N LEU A 92 4.71 5.07 0.09
CA LEU A 92 3.70 5.72 -0.73
C LEU A 92 2.37 5.04 -0.43
N THR A 93 1.40 5.79 0.05
CA THR A 93 0.03 5.28 0.27
C THR A 93 -0.84 5.65 -0.92
N ALA A 94 -1.39 4.64 -1.58
CA ALA A 94 -2.32 4.81 -2.69
C ALA A 94 -3.75 4.65 -2.20
N MET A 95 -4.59 5.65 -2.45
CA MET A 95 -6.01 5.66 -2.08
C MET A 95 -6.87 6.10 -3.26
N ALA A 96 -8.12 5.67 -3.29
CA ALA A 96 -9.11 6.15 -4.24
C ALA A 96 -10.52 6.02 -3.67
N PRO A 97 -11.44 6.95 -3.98
CA PRO A 97 -12.83 6.87 -3.55
C PRO A 97 -13.64 5.82 -4.32
N SER A 98 -13.05 5.27 -5.37
CA SER A 98 -13.74 4.43 -6.36
C SER A 98 -14.39 3.19 -5.80
N LYS A 99 -13.81 2.55 -4.80
CA LYS A 99 -14.36 1.34 -4.18
C LYS A 99 -15.42 1.66 -3.12
N THR A 100 -15.16 2.66 -2.30
CA THR A 100 -16.07 3.11 -1.24
C THR A 100 -17.38 3.64 -1.82
N PHE A 101 -17.31 4.42 -2.90
CA PHE A 101 -18.45 5.11 -3.48
C PHE A 101 -18.94 4.51 -4.81
N ASN A 102 -18.36 3.38 -5.25
CA ASN A 102 -18.70 2.73 -6.53
C ASN A 102 -18.60 3.65 -7.77
N ILE A 103 -17.54 4.46 -7.82
CA ILE A 103 -17.29 5.47 -8.87
C ILE A 103 -16.02 5.19 -9.68
N ALA A 104 -15.73 3.92 -9.97
CA ALA A 104 -14.51 3.53 -10.68
C ALA A 104 -14.32 4.25 -12.03
N GLY A 105 -15.42 4.61 -12.72
CA GLY A 105 -15.38 5.34 -13.97
C GLY A 105 -14.82 6.77 -13.88
N MET A 106 -14.74 7.34 -12.66
CA MET A 106 -14.14 8.67 -12.44
C MET A 106 -12.61 8.66 -12.52
N MET A 107 -11.98 7.47 -12.42
CA MET A 107 -10.54 7.27 -12.58
C MET A 107 -9.70 8.25 -11.75
N ASN A 108 -10.11 8.46 -10.49
CA ASN A 108 -9.45 9.38 -9.56
C ASN A 108 -8.76 8.58 -8.45
N SER A 109 -7.52 8.96 -8.15
CA SER A 109 -6.74 8.38 -7.06
C SER A 109 -5.79 9.42 -6.46
N VAL A 110 -5.34 9.16 -5.24
CA VAL A 110 -4.42 10.03 -4.52
C VAL A 110 -3.23 9.20 -4.06
N ILE A 111 -2.03 9.75 -4.23
CA ILE A 111 -0.81 9.22 -3.61
C ILE A 111 -0.40 10.16 -2.48
N ILE A 112 -0.15 9.59 -1.32
CA ILE A 112 0.29 10.29 -0.12
C ILE A 112 1.67 9.77 0.26
N ALA A 113 2.63 10.66 0.43
CA ALA A 113 3.96 10.36 0.93
C ALA A 113 4.42 11.45 1.89
N SER A 114 4.97 11.06 3.04
CA SER A 114 5.56 12.00 4.00
C SER A 114 6.99 12.42 3.63
N ASN A 115 7.68 11.62 2.82
CA ASN A 115 9.01 11.92 2.30
C ASN A 115 8.91 12.76 1.02
N PRO A 116 9.35 14.05 1.04
CA PRO A 116 9.24 14.93 -0.11
C PRO A 116 10.09 14.47 -1.30
N GLU A 117 11.23 13.81 -1.07
CA GLU A 117 12.09 13.33 -2.16
C GLU A 117 11.40 12.22 -2.96
N ILE A 118 10.74 11.30 -2.27
CA ILE A 118 9.96 10.22 -2.92
C ILE A 118 8.79 10.83 -3.71
N LEU A 119 8.10 11.81 -3.11
CA LEU A 119 6.97 12.47 -3.75
C LEU A 119 7.41 13.27 -5.00
N GLU A 120 8.57 13.92 -4.94
CA GLU A 120 9.13 14.63 -6.09
C GLU A 120 9.45 13.68 -7.25
N VAL A 121 10.11 12.55 -6.97
CA VAL A 121 10.38 11.52 -7.98
C VAL A 121 9.07 11.02 -8.61
N TYR A 122 8.07 10.71 -7.78
CA TYR A 122 6.76 10.25 -8.24
C TYR A 122 6.10 11.29 -9.17
N ASN A 123 6.03 12.56 -8.77
CA ASN A 123 5.42 13.62 -9.57
C ASN A 123 6.16 13.85 -10.89
N ARG A 124 7.48 13.80 -10.89
CA ARG A 124 8.28 13.90 -12.11
C ARG A 124 7.95 12.78 -13.10
N GLU A 125 7.80 11.55 -12.60
CA GLU A 125 7.45 10.43 -13.48
C GLU A 125 6.02 10.54 -14.02
N LEU A 126 5.05 11.02 -13.21
CA LEU A 126 3.69 11.31 -13.68
C LEU A 126 3.69 12.31 -14.85
N THR A 127 4.43 13.41 -14.69
CA THR A 127 4.54 14.44 -15.74
C THR A 127 5.21 13.88 -17.00
N THR A 128 6.27 13.08 -16.84
CA THR A 128 6.99 12.43 -17.95
C THR A 128 6.07 11.49 -18.74
N LEU A 129 5.16 10.81 -18.04
CA LEU A 129 4.20 9.88 -18.63
C LEU A 129 2.90 10.56 -19.10
N HIS A 130 2.77 11.88 -18.92
CA HIS A 130 1.55 12.65 -19.19
C HIS A 130 0.30 12.13 -18.46
N LEU A 131 0.50 11.66 -17.20
CA LEU A 131 -0.57 11.16 -16.33
C LEU A 131 -1.00 12.18 -15.27
N ASP A 132 -0.36 13.33 -15.21
CA ASP A 132 -0.58 14.41 -14.26
C ASP A 132 -1.85 15.23 -14.54
N LEU A 133 -2.41 15.16 -15.75
CA LEU A 133 -3.61 15.90 -16.12
C LEU A 133 -4.92 15.31 -15.57
N GLY A 134 -4.88 14.07 -15.10
CA GLY A 134 -6.04 13.40 -14.53
C GLY A 134 -7.21 13.23 -15.49
N ASN A 135 -8.32 12.73 -14.98
CA ASN A 135 -9.58 12.64 -15.70
C ASN A 135 -10.42 13.89 -15.41
N ILE A 136 -11.03 14.50 -16.43
CA ILE A 136 -11.89 15.68 -16.29
C ILE A 136 -13.01 15.47 -15.25
N PHE A 137 -13.56 14.28 -15.14
CA PHE A 137 -14.59 13.95 -14.16
C PHE A 137 -14.02 13.78 -12.74
N GLY A 138 -12.74 13.45 -12.61
CA GLY A 138 -12.05 13.33 -11.32
C GLY A 138 -11.78 14.69 -10.65
N HIS A 139 -11.84 15.79 -11.39
CA HIS A 139 -11.66 17.14 -10.85
C HIS A 139 -12.93 17.74 -10.21
N VAL A 140 -14.08 17.12 -10.42
CA VAL A 140 -15.38 17.59 -9.89
C VAL A 140 -15.96 16.71 -8.79
N THR A 141 -15.23 15.67 -8.40
CA THR A 141 -15.55 14.81 -7.25
C THR A 141 -14.74 15.23 -6.03
#